data_b75571bec1aa0ed03531071c77b5db30
#
_entry.id   b75571bec1aa0ed03531071c77b5db30
#
_cell.length_a   1.000
_cell.length_b   1.000
_cell.length_c   1.000
_cell.angle_alpha   90.00
_cell.angle_beta   90.00
_cell.angle_gamma   90.00
#
_symmetry.space_group_name_H-M   'P 1'
#
loop_
_entity.id
_entity.type
_entity.pdbx_description
1 polymer ?
#
loop_
_entity_poly.entity_id
_entity_poly.type
_entity_poly.pdbx_seq_one_letter_code
_entity_poly.pdbx_strand_id
1 'polypeptide(L)'
;MLAENGKPFKVYSKITGDFAKDFASIVGFNALLPTRDSNIASIPPAAFYFLPFYIDQKRGWIEAWDSFDDLKQYSRWTTDIIPYHCGAYTKEYFQFTDEMYAVERDKTCVSEEVTRIDTAISVVDEYIPQITTTIDKEELDEIRGELEKDLVELHLFQEIVFEKIANLKANRKHQEIQLKIAETSLEESDLDYEFALEHSSEVELECPTCGTNYDNTLVDRFSLLQDQEQSKQICLRVRSQIKELDAELTEKLGELDGVKSRIDMLNKKYYREEKDKKFDLSTILDSVAAHSVRYRVESSRQDNIVKLSDLNTIKKGLSSDRTKAVKERKKESYDKFQEIFPALISKLGANGLKTSLVKSPMSHKKVAISGGAAEGTRALLAYYLSVYNLSYLFSETALAPFVVDTPKQQEQAGIRYEVIVESLLKNIPDAGQIFLCGMEDPALKPL
;
A
#
# COMPACT_ATOMS: atom_id res chain seq x y z
N MET A 1 -4.11 28.69 -0.78
CA MET A 1 -4.71 29.50 0.30
C MET A 1 -6.21 29.28 0.27
N LEU A 2 -6.81 28.86 1.37
CA LEU A 2 -8.27 28.81 1.50
C LEU A 2 -8.76 30.13 2.12
N ALA A 3 -9.85 30.66 1.60
CA ALA A 3 -10.40 31.92 2.06
C ALA A 3 -11.93 31.81 2.17
N GLU A 4 -12.50 32.41 3.19
CA GLU A 4 -13.93 32.54 3.40
C GLU A 4 -14.29 34.02 3.40
N ASN A 5 -15.29 34.39 2.60
CA ASN A 5 -15.70 35.81 2.43
C ASN A 5 -14.53 36.75 2.08
N GLY A 6 -13.58 36.27 1.27
CA GLY A 6 -12.41 37.02 0.82
C GLY A 6 -11.29 37.16 1.86
N LYS A 7 -11.43 36.59 3.05
CA LYS A 7 -10.36 36.59 4.08
C LYS A 7 -9.66 35.23 4.11
N PRO A 8 -8.33 35.19 3.97
CA PRO A 8 -7.60 33.95 4.08
C PRO A 8 -7.67 33.40 5.52
N PHE A 9 -8.12 32.13 5.67
CA PHE A 9 -8.13 31.49 6.97
C PHE A 9 -7.00 30.48 7.12
N LYS A 10 -6.43 29.96 6.02
CA LYS A 10 -5.30 29.03 6.06
C LYS A 10 -4.43 29.15 4.80
N VAL A 11 -3.12 29.17 5.00
CA VAL A 11 -2.11 29.19 3.93
C VAL A 11 -1.35 27.86 3.95
N TYR A 12 -1.12 27.28 2.79
CA TYR A 12 -0.43 26.00 2.61
C TYR A 12 0.80 26.19 1.76
N SER A 13 1.87 25.50 2.10
CA SER A 13 3.12 25.47 1.31
C SER A 13 3.05 24.48 0.14
N LYS A 14 2.17 23.47 0.24
CA LYS A 14 1.98 22.40 -0.77
C LYS A 14 0.49 22.18 -1.02
N ILE A 15 0.14 21.76 -2.23
CA ILE A 15 -1.24 21.40 -2.63
C ILE A 15 -1.60 19.95 -2.25
N THR A 16 -0.67 19.21 -1.68
CA THR A 16 -0.82 17.86 -1.14
C THR A 16 -0.88 17.89 0.39
N GLY A 17 -1.10 16.74 1.02
CA GLY A 17 -1.11 16.63 2.48
C GLY A 17 -2.26 17.40 3.13
N ASP A 18 -1.96 18.39 3.96
CA ASP A 18 -2.99 19.10 4.74
C ASP A 18 -3.95 19.90 3.86
N PHE A 19 -3.48 20.50 2.76
CA PHE A 19 -4.39 21.14 1.81
C PHE A 19 -5.39 20.15 1.23
N ALA A 20 -4.92 18.96 0.81
CA ALA A 20 -5.79 17.94 0.24
C ALA A 20 -6.88 17.50 1.24
N LYS A 21 -6.53 17.36 2.52
CA LYS A 21 -7.47 17.00 3.59
C LYS A 21 -8.54 18.07 3.81
N ASP A 22 -8.11 19.32 3.96
CA ASP A 22 -9.03 20.43 4.21
C ASP A 22 -9.92 20.68 2.98
N PHE A 23 -9.36 20.64 1.78
CA PHE A 23 -10.12 20.73 0.54
C PHE A 23 -11.16 19.61 0.42
N ALA A 24 -10.75 18.37 0.63
CA ALA A 24 -11.63 17.20 0.59
C ALA A 24 -12.80 17.33 1.58
N SER A 25 -12.51 17.83 2.79
CA SER A 25 -13.56 18.10 3.80
C SER A 25 -14.57 19.14 3.34
N ILE A 26 -14.10 20.22 2.68
CA ILE A 26 -14.98 21.31 2.21
C ILE A 26 -15.92 20.84 1.10
N VAL A 27 -15.40 20.06 0.14
CA VAL A 27 -16.17 19.59 -1.02
C VAL A 27 -16.87 18.25 -0.80
N GLY A 28 -16.65 17.61 0.35
CA GLY A 28 -17.21 16.28 0.66
C GLY A 28 -16.50 15.15 -0.11
N PHE A 29 -15.24 15.32 -0.54
CA PHE A 29 -14.49 14.33 -1.29
C PHE A 29 -13.89 13.28 -0.36
N ASN A 30 -14.57 12.13 -0.22
CA ASN A 30 -14.23 11.08 0.74
C ASN A 30 -13.43 9.91 0.13
N ALA A 31 -12.91 10.07 -1.10
CA ALA A 31 -12.11 9.02 -1.73
C ALA A 31 -10.79 8.80 -0.99
N LEU A 32 -10.41 7.54 -0.84
CA LEU A 32 -9.14 7.11 -0.25
C LEU A 32 -8.41 6.23 -1.26
N LEU A 33 -7.15 6.52 -1.49
CA LEU A 33 -6.31 5.75 -2.42
C LEU A 33 -5.06 5.22 -1.71
N PRO A 34 -4.65 3.98 -2.00
CA PRO A 34 -3.39 3.46 -1.51
C PRO A 34 -2.23 4.09 -2.29
N THR A 35 -1.22 4.56 -1.56
CA THR A 35 0.06 4.93 -2.16
C THR A 35 0.80 3.67 -2.61
N ARG A 36 1.66 3.78 -3.64
CA ARG A 36 2.42 2.62 -4.15
C ARG A 36 3.35 2.03 -3.10
N ASP A 37 3.96 2.90 -2.30
CA ASP A 37 5.07 2.54 -1.43
C ASP A 37 4.66 1.94 -0.09
N SER A 38 3.46 2.25 0.41
CA SER A 38 3.09 1.91 1.79
C SER A 38 1.78 1.16 1.96
N ASN A 39 0.98 0.98 0.90
CA ASN A 39 -0.40 0.48 0.99
C ASN A 39 -1.27 1.19 2.06
N ILE A 40 -0.86 2.40 2.45
CA ILE A 40 -1.62 3.23 3.39
C ILE A 40 -2.64 4.01 2.58
N ALA A 41 -3.91 3.88 2.94
CA ALA A 41 -4.96 4.69 2.35
C ALA A 41 -4.77 6.16 2.76
N SER A 42 -4.77 7.04 1.77
CA SER A 42 -4.64 8.48 1.98
C SER A 42 -5.64 9.24 1.12
N ILE A 43 -6.00 10.44 1.56
CA ILE A 43 -6.80 11.36 0.77
C ILE A 43 -5.94 11.83 -0.41
N PRO A 44 -6.36 11.58 -1.65
CA PRO A 44 -5.57 11.99 -2.81
C PRO A 44 -5.62 13.50 -3.03
N PRO A 45 -4.67 14.07 -3.79
CA PRO A 45 -4.67 15.49 -4.16
C PRO A 45 -5.96 15.94 -4.83
N ALA A 46 -6.25 17.25 -4.78
CA ALA A 46 -7.43 17.85 -5.36
C ALA A 46 -7.59 17.57 -6.87
N ALA A 47 -6.52 17.28 -7.59
CA ALA A 47 -6.56 16.87 -9.00
C ALA A 47 -7.52 15.69 -9.23
N PHE A 48 -7.56 14.71 -8.31
CA PHE A 48 -8.46 13.55 -8.41
C PHE A 48 -9.94 13.92 -8.27
N TYR A 49 -10.24 15.00 -7.55
CA TYR A 49 -11.59 15.54 -7.49
C TYR A 49 -12.00 16.20 -8.81
N PHE A 50 -11.09 16.93 -9.46
CA PHE A 50 -11.39 17.67 -10.69
C PHE A 50 -11.33 16.81 -11.97
N LEU A 51 -10.83 15.59 -11.91
CA LEU A 51 -10.63 14.71 -13.07
C LEU A 51 -11.84 14.59 -14.01
N PRO A 52 -13.10 14.37 -13.55
CA PRO A 52 -14.25 14.29 -14.45
C PRO A 52 -14.81 15.66 -14.86
N PHE A 53 -14.32 16.73 -14.25
CA PHE A 53 -14.88 18.07 -14.41
C PHE A 53 -13.98 18.99 -15.26
N TYR A 54 -12.81 18.50 -15.68
CA TYR A 54 -11.86 19.26 -16.46
C TYR A 54 -11.36 18.47 -17.66
N ILE A 55 -11.57 19.03 -18.86
CA ILE A 55 -10.99 18.54 -20.10
C ILE A 55 -9.92 19.55 -20.53
N ASP A 56 -8.64 19.16 -20.40
CA ASP A 56 -7.50 19.98 -20.80
C ASP A 56 -7.32 20.01 -22.32
N GLN A 57 -6.58 21.00 -22.80
CA GLN A 57 -6.36 21.23 -24.23
C GLN A 57 -5.68 20.06 -24.97
N LYS A 58 -4.91 19.22 -24.28
CA LYS A 58 -4.05 18.20 -24.89
C LYS A 58 -4.58 16.79 -24.64
N ARG A 59 -4.37 16.29 -23.43
CA ARG A 59 -4.55 14.86 -23.09
C ARG A 59 -6.00 14.48 -22.82
N GLY A 60 -6.78 15.34 -22.20
CA GLY A 60 -8.20 15.08 -21.93
C GLY A 60 -9.04 14.85 -23.19
N TRP A 61 -8.56 15.33 -24.34
CA TRP A 61 -9.17 15.05 -25.65
C TRP A 61 -8.65 13.80 -26.35
N ILE A 62 -7.61 13.16 -25.80
CA ILE A 62 -7.05 11.89 -26.29
C ILE A 62 -7.60 10.72 -25.46
N GLU A 63 -7.53 10.84 -24.14
CA GLU A 63 -8.03 9.81 -23.21
C GLU A 63 -8.81 10.47 -22.06
N ALA A 64 -9.95 9.90 -21.72
CA ALA A 64 -10.71 10.38 -20.57
C ALA A 64 -9.92 10.10 -19.27
N TRP A 65 -10.04 11.02 -18.31
CA TRP A 65 -9.37 10.97 -16.99
C TRP A 65 -7.87 11.27 -17.01
N ASP A 66 -7.33 11.77 -18.12
CA ASP A 66 -5.90 12.07 -18.28
C ASP A 66 -5.59 13.58 -18.36
N SER A 67 -6.41 14.44 -17.73
CA SER A 67 -6.23 15.91 -17.76
C SER A 67 -5.20 16.44 -16.76
N PHE A 68 -4.60 15.61 -15.91
CA PHE A 68 -3.61 16.02 -14.89
C PHE A 68 -2.38 15.13 -14.93
N ASP A 69 -1.21 15.73 -14.61
CA ASP A 69 0.05 15.02 -14.46
C ASP A 69 0.16 14.30 -13.11
N ASP A 70 1.13 13.40 -12.97
CA ASP A 70 1.56 12.77 -11.73
C ASP A 70 0.49 11.97 -10.97
N LEU A 71 -0.52 11.46 -11.67
CA LEU A 71 -1.55 10.61 -11.05
C LEU A 71 -1.04 9.19 -10.73
N LYS A 72 0.10 8.80 -11.31
CA LYS A 72 0.68 7.44 -11.21
C LYS A 72 1.20 7.10 -9.80
N GLN A 73 1.36 8.08 -8.91
CA GLN A 73 1.74 7.86 -7.50
C GLN A 73 0.74 6.97 -6.73
N TYR A 74 -0.49 6.83 -7.23
CA TYR A 74 -1.51 5.94 -6.67
C TYR A 74 -1.75 4.75 -7.59
N SER A 75 -1.54 3.54 -7.07
CA SER A 75 -1.79 2.33 -7.85
C SER A 75 -3.30 2.13 -8.09
N ARG A 76 -3.66 1.77 -9.33
CA ARG A 76 -5.04 1.40 -9.70
C ARG A 76 -6.12 2.44 -9.34
N TRP A 77 -5.76 3.72 -9.24
CA TRP A 77 -6.70 4.78 -8.84
C TRP A 77 -7.99 4.82 -9.68
N THR A 78 -7.92 4.45 -10.97
CA THR A 78 -9.08 4.43 -11.85
C THR A 78 -10.19 3.49 -11.37
N THR A 79 -9.83 2.40 -10.67
CA THR A 79 -10.81 1.42 -10.16
C THR A 79 -11.65 1.95 -9.02
N ASP A 80 -11.16 2.97 -8.32
CA ASP A 80 -11.83 3.56 -7.16
C ASP A 80 -12.41 4.95 -7.49
N ILE A 81 -11.67 5.79 -8.20
CA ILE A 81 -12.06 7.18 -8.49
C ILE A 81 -13.18 7.26 -9.53
N ILE A 82 -13.14 6.46 -10.60
CA ILE A 82 -14.19 6.48 -11.62
C ILE A 82 -15.56 6.08 -11.03
N PRO A 83 -15.69 4.94 -10.33
CA PRO A 83 -16.96 4.59 -9.69
C PRO A 83 -17.39 5.58 -8.61
N TYR A 84 -16.44 6.19 -7.90
CA TYR A 84 -16.73 7.21 -6.90
C TYR A 84 -17.40 8.44 -7.53
N HIS A 85 -16.81 9.03 -8.58
CA HIS A 85 -17.42 10.18 -9.27
C HIS A 85 -18.74 9.84 -9.93
N CYS A 86 -18.93 8.61 -10.36
CA CYS A 86 -20.22 8.15 -10.87
C CYS A 86 -21.25 7.86 -9.75
N GLY A 87 -20.91 8.11 -8.48
CA GLY A 87 -21.74 7.84 -7.31
C GLY A 87 -22.01 6.36 -7.04
N ALA A 88 -21.28 5.46 -7.71
CA ALA A 88 -21.35 4.01 -7.46
C ALA A 88 -20.66 3.60 -6.17
N TYR A 89 -19.63 4.34 -5.75
CA TYR A 89 -18.92 4.16 -4.48
C TYR A 89 -19.24 5.34 -3.56
N THR A 90 -19.54 5.00 -2.30
CA THR A 90 -19.95 5.94 -1.26
C THR A 90 -18.82 6.13 -0.24
N LYS A 91 -19.01 7.06 0.69
CA LYS A 91 -18.14 7.21 1.87
C LYS A 91 -17.97 5.89 2.62
N GLU A 92 -19.04 5.12 2.76
CA GLU A 92 -19.04 3.83 3.46
C GLU A 92 -18.10 2.79 2.78
N TYR A 93 -18.07 2.77 1.44
CA TYR A 93 -17.11 1.93 0.70
C TYR A 93 -15.66 2.23 1.08
N PHE A 94 -15.31 3.51 1.22
CA PHE A 94 -13.95 3.91 1.60
C PHE A 94 -13.66 3.69 3.08
N GLN A 95 -14.66 3.74 3.96
CA GLN A 95 -14.51 3.34 5.36
C GLN A 95 -14.13 1.86 5.46
N PHE A 96 -14.88 0.96 4.83
CA PHE A 96 -14.50 -0.46 4.77
C PHE A 96 -13.14 -0.68 4.11
N THR A 97 -12.80 0.12 3.11
CA THR A 97 -11.50 0.03 2.44
C THR A 97 -10.36 0.42 3.38
N ASP A 98 -10.51 1.47 4.17
CA ASP A 98 -9.52 1.91 5.17
C ASP A 98 -9.35 0.85 6.28
N GLU A 99 -10.47 0.32 6.80
CA GLU A 99 -10.44 -0.78 7.77
C GLU A 99 -9.73 -2.02 7.21
N MET A 100 -9.96 -2.36 5.95
CA MET A 100 -9.25 -3.47 5.29
C MET A 100 -7.75 -3.22 5.18
N TYR A 101 -7.30 -1.98 4.92
CA TYR A 101 -5.87 -1.63 4.93
C TYR A 101 -5.28 -1.69 6.34
N ALA A 102 -6.03 -1.27 7.38
CA ALA A 102 -5.60 -1.42 8.76
C ALA A 102 -5.38 -2.90 9.12
N VAL A 103 -6.36 -3.75 8.82
CA VAL A 103 -6.24 -5.21 9.03
C VAL A 103 -5.06 -5.81 8.25
N GLU A 104 -4.77 -5.33 7.04
CA GLU A 104 -3.64 -5.85 6.26
C GLU A 104 -2.29 -5.45 6.89
N ARG A 105 -2.18 -4.24 7.43
CA ARG A 105 -0.98 -3.83 8.20
C ARG A 105 -0.79 -4.72 9.43
N ASP A 106 -1.86 -4.96 10.20
CA ASP A 106 -1.80 -5.83 11.38
C ASP A 106 -1.39 -7.25 11.00
N LYS A 107 -1.91 -7.79 9.90
CA LYS A 107 -1.49 -9.09 9.35
C LYS A 107 -0.01 -9.12 9.00
N THR A 108 0.49 -8.08 8.37
CA THR A 108 1.92 -7.97 8.02
C THR A 108 2.77 -8.01 9.29
N CYS A 109 2.44 -7.20 10.30
CA CYS A 109 3.15 -7.19 11.58
C CYS A 109 3.14 -8.57 12.28
N VAL A 110 1.97 -9.24 12.34
CA VAL A 110 1.86 -10.57 12.96
C VAL A 110 2.61 -11.63 12.14
N SER A 111 2.60 -11.53 10.80
CA SER A 111 3.35 -12.46 9.93
C SER A 111 4.85 -12.32 10.11
N GLU A 112 5.35 -11.09 10.24
CA GLU A 112 6.76 -10.83 10.54
C GLU A 112 7.15 -11.37 11.92
N GLU A 113 6.26 -11.26 12.91
CA GLU A 113 6.47 -11.84 14.24
C GLU A 113 6.54 -13.37 14.17
N VAL A 114 5.64 -14.04 13.43
CA VAL A 114 5.72 -15.49 13.20
C VAL A 114 7.06 -15.86 12.57
N THR A 115 7.53 -15.11 11.59
CA THR A 115 8.83 -15.38 10.94
C THR A 115 9.99 -15.23 11.91
N ARG A 116 9.95 -14.24 12.80
CA ARG A 116 10.96 -14.08 13.88
C ARG A 116 10.94 -15.26 14.84
N ILE A 117 9.74 -15.70 15.23
CA ILE A 117 9.56 -16.85 16.11
C ILE A 117 10.08 -18.15 15.45
N ASP A 118 9.77 -18.38 14.18
CA ASP A 118 10.27 -19.55 13.43
C ASP A 118 11.82 -19.54 13.36
N THR A 119 12.42 -18.37 13.22
CA THR A 119 13.88 -18.21 13.28
C THR A 119 14.42 -18.51 14.67
N ALA A 120 13.74 -18.05 15.73
CA ALA A 120 14.13 -18.34 17.11
C ALA A 120 14.06 -19.86 17.41
N ILE A 121 13.03 -20.55 16.95
CA ILE A 121 12.89 -22.01 17.09
C ILE A 121 14.06 -22.71 16.39
N SER A 122 14.41 -22.31 15.15
CA SER A 122 15.50 -22.94 14.41
C SER A 122 16.87 -22.72 15.11
N VAL A 123 17.06 -21.55 15.73
CA VAL A 123 18.26 -21.27 16.53
C VAL A 123 18.30 -22.14 17.79
N VAL A 124 17.18 -22.29 18.48
CA VAL A 124 17.09 -23.18 19.65
C VAL A 124 17.44 -24.61 19.25
N ASP A 125 16.87 -25.11 18.14
CA ASP A 125 17.13 -26.46 17.64
C ASP A 125 18.58 -26.68 17.20
N GLU A 126 19.28 -25.65 16.71
CA GLU A 126 20.69 -25.73 16.31
C GLU A 126 21.65 -25.81 17.50
N TYR A 127 21.35 -25.07 18.59
CA TYR A 127 22.26 -24.94 19.74
C TYR A 127 22.00 -25.93 20.84
N ILE A 128 20.87 -26.62 20.84
CA ILE A 128 20.52 -27.57 21.87
C ILE A 128 20.62 -28.97 21.29
N PRO A 129 21.64 -29.75 21.71
CA PRO A 129 21.70 -31.15 21.30
C PRO A 129 20.43 -31.86 21.73
N GLN A 130 19.83 -32.61 20.80
CA GLN A 130 18.68 -33.45 21.10
C GLN A 130 19.13 -34.55 22.05
N ILE A 131 19.00 -34.30 23.34
CA ILE A 131 19.24 -35.33 24.35
C ILE A 131 17.96 -36.15 24.45
N THR A 132 17.98 -37.33 23.90
CA THR A 132 16.88 -38.32 23.92
C THR A 132 16.83 -39.11 25.23
N THR A 133 17.25 -38.53 26.33
CA THR A 133 17.08 -39.18 27.65
C THR A 133 15.84 -38.61 28.33
N THR A 134 14.77 -39.36 28.28
CA THR A 134 13.61 -39.21 29.19
C THR A 134 14.12 -39.51 30.60
N ILE A 135 14.42 -38.48 31.37
CA ILE A 135 14.70 -38.62 32.80
C ILE A 135 13.33 -38.63 33.48
N ASP A 136 13.11 -39.72 34.25
CA ASP A 136 11.88 -39.88 35.01
C ASP A 136 11.79 -38.77 36.08
N LYS A 137 10.63 -38.17 36.24
CA LYS A 137 10.39 -37.08 37.19
C LYS A 137 10.66 -37.49 38.62
N GLU A 138 10.50 -38.77 38.91
CA GLU A 138 10.73 -39.35 40.24
C GLU A 138 12.20 -39.46 40.61
N GLU A 139 13.11 -39.76 39.64
CA GLU A 139 14.57 -39.73 39.86
C GLU A 139 15.12 -38.30 40.10
N LEU A 140 14.48 -37.28 39.49
CA LEU A 140 14.81 -35.87 39.74
C LEU A 140 14.40 -35.41 41.14
N ASP A 141 13.31 -35.94 41.70
CA ASP A 141 12.80 -35.52 43.02
C ASP A 141 13.69 -36.09 44.18
N GLU A 142 14.35 -37.23 44.00
CA GLU A 142 15.31 -37.75 45.00
C GLU A 142 16.62 -36.98 45.05
N ILE A 143 17.13 -36.50 43.89
CA ILE A 143 18.32 -35.66 43.80
C ILE A 143 18.02 -34.21 44.30
N ARG A 144 16.78 -33.82 44.25
CA ARG A 144 16.23 -32.48 44.58
C ARG A 144 16.38 -32.13 46.07
N GLY A 145 16.28 -33.08 46.95
CA GLY A 145 16.22 -32.83 48.41
C GLY A 145 17.50 -32.15 48.99
N GLU A 146 18.66 -32.31 48.37
CA GLU A 146 19.94 -31.75 48.86
C GLU A 146 20.44 -30.56 48.04
N LEU A 147 19.94 -30.37 46.80
CA LEU A 147 20.47 -29.41 45.80
C LEU A 147 19.49 -28.25 45.45
N GLU A 148 18.35 -28.22 46.10
CA GLU A 148 17.12 -27.54 45.60
C GLU A 148 17.24 -26.05 45.42
N LYS A 149 17.97 -25.32 46.23
CA LYS A 149 18.06 -23.85 46.13
C LYS A 149 19.03 -23.36 45.05
N ASP A 150 20.28 -23.85 45.09
CA ASP A 150 21.34 -23.33 44.21
C ASP A 150 21.12 -23.75 42.75
N LEU A 151 20.52 -24.95 42.51
CA LEU A 151 20.23 -25.46 41.18
C LEU A 151 19.00 -24.82 40.54
N VAL A 152 17.96 -24.57 41.34
CA VAL A 152 16.73 -23.89 40.83
C VAL A 152 17.05 -22.46 40.41
N GLU A 153 17.83 -21.74 41.19
CA GLU A 153 18.23 -20.37 40.84
C GLU A 153 19.11 -20.34 39.56
N LEU A 154 20.08 -21.27 39.46
CA LEU A 154 20.95 -21.39 38.29
C LEU A 154 20.14 -21.81 37.04
N HIS A 155 19.20 -22.72 37.19
CA HIS A 155 18.34 -23.15 36.11
C HIS A 155 17.45 -22.00 35.60
N LEU A 156 16.78 -21.28 36.49
CA LEU A 156 15.97 -20.13 36.12
C LEU A 156 16.80 -19.05 35.41
N PHE A 157 18.01 -18.78 35.92
CA PHE A 157 18.90 -17.83 35.28
C PHE A 157 19.37 -18.31 33.90
N GLN A 158 19.72 -19.56 33.77
CA GLN A 158 20.10 -20.17 32.48
C GLN A 158 18.95 -20.09 31.47
N GLU A 159 17.73 -20.38 31.88
CA GLU A 159 16.53 -20.29 31.06
C GLU A 159 16.32 -18.88 30.53
N ILE A 160 16.44 -17.87 31.40
CA ILE A 160 16.32 -16.45 31.01
C ILE A 160 17.41 -16.05 30.03
N VAL A 161 18.65 -16.50 30.23
CA VAL A 161 19.77 -16.19 29.33
C VAL A 161 19.59 -16.87 27.98
N PHE A 162 19.14 -18.13 27.93
CA PHE A 162 18.84 -18.83 26.68
C PHE A 162 17.72 -18.14 25.89
N GLU A 163 16.65 -17.75 26.56
CA GLU A 163 15.56 -17.01 25.91
C GLU A 163 16.06 -15.71 25.29
N LYS A 164 16.90 -14.95 26.02
CA LYS A 164 17.50 -13.72 25.49
C LYS A 164 18.40 -13.98 24.30
N ILE A 165 19.26 -15.00 24.36
CA ILE A 165 20.14 -15.39 23.25
C ILE A 165 19.33 -15.79 22.02
N ALA A 166 18.27 -16.59 22.18
CA ALA A 166 17.39 -16.99 21.09
C ALA A 166 16.73 -15.77 20.43
N ASN A 167 16.19 -14.85 21.22
CA ASN A 167 15.59 -13.61 20.74
C ASN A 167 16.59 -12.69 20.02
N LEU A 168 17.80 -12.51 20.58
CA LEU A 168 18.85 -11.71 19.96
C LEU A 168 19.31 -12.28 18.62
N LYS A 169 19.46 -13.61 18.51
CA LYS A 169 19.83 -14.28 17.25
C LYS A 169 18.70 -14.17 16.22
N ALA A 170 17.45 -14.34 16.64
CA ALA A 170 16.30 -14.17 15.75
C ALA A 170 16.23 -12.72 15.21
N ASN A 171 16.39 -11.72 16.07
CA ASN A 171 16.44 -10.32 15.68
C ASN A 171 17.62 -10.02 14.73
N ARG A 172 18.80 -10.55 15.03
CA ARG A 172 19.96 -10.41 14.17
C ARG A 172 19.73 -11.00 12.78
N LYS A 173 19.15 -12.20 12.72
CA LYS A 173 18.79 -12.86 11.45
C LYS A 173 17.76 -12.07 10.66
N HIS A 174 16.77 -11.51 11.33
CA HIS A 174 15.81 -10.61 10.71
C HIS A 174 16.49 -9.38 10.11
N GLN A 175 17.40 -8.73 10.86
CA GLN A 175 18.16 -7.57 10.36
C GLN A 175 19.07 -7.94 9.17
N GLU A 176 19.68 -9.13 9.15
CA GLU A 176 20.46 -9.62 7.99
C GLU A 176 19.58 -9.74 6.72
N ILE A 177 18.35 -10.23 6.87
CA ILE A 177 17.40 -10.31 5.75
C ILE A 177 17.05 -8.89 5.27
N GLN A 178 16.76 -7.97 6.19
CA GLN A 178 16.48 -6.57 5.85
C GLN A 178 17.66 -5.89 5.16
N LEU A 179 18.87 -6.14 5.64
CA LEU A 179 20.10 -5.63 5.01
C LEU A 179 20.22 -6.14 3.58
N LYS A 180 20.01 -7.43 3.36
CA LYS A 180 20.09 -8.02 2.02
C LYS A 180 19.08 -7.40 1.06
N ILE A 181 17.85 -7.16 1.51
CA ILE A 181 16.81 -6.49 0.71
C ILE A 181 17.25 -5.05 0.37
N ALA A 182 17.75 -4.31 1.37
CA ALA A 182 18.20 -2.94 1.17
C ALA A 182 19.45 -2.85 0.25
N GLU A 183 20.37 -3.79 0.33
CA GLU A 183 21.53 -3.88 -0.56
C GLU A 183 21.13 -4.19 -1.99
N THR A 184 20.18 -5.11 -2.20
CA THR A 184 19.63 -5.39 -3.54
C THR A 184 18.94 -4.16 -4.11
N SER A 185 18.13 -3.46 -3.31
CA SER A 185 17.45 -2.22 -3.75
C SER A 185 18.45 -1.11 -4.08
N LEU A 186 19.56 -1.02 -3.35
CA LEU A 186 20.64 -0.06 -3.63
C LEU A 186 21.32 -0.39 -4.97
N GLU A 187 21.67 -1.66 -5.20
CA GLU A 187 22.26 -2.12 -6.46
C GLU A 187 21.34 -1.85 -7.66
N GLU A 188 20.03 -2.11 -7.52
CA GLU A 188 19.05 -1.81 -8.56
C GLU A 188 18.98 -0.29 -8.83
N SER A 189 18.94 0.55 -7.79
CA SER A 189 18.92 2.01 -7.94
C SER A 189 20.21 2.55 -8.57
N ASP A 190 21.36 1.95 -8.28
CA ASP A 190 22.64 2.29 -8.91
C ASP A 190 22.61 2.01 -10.41
N LEU A 191 22.12 0.82 -10.80
CA LEU A 191 22.00 0.41 -12.21
C LEU A 191 21.00 1.29 -12.97
N ASP A 192 19.86 1.63 -12.36
CA ASP A 192 18.86 2.51 -12.97
C ASP A 192 19.41 3.93 -13.21
N TYR A 193 20.18 4.45 -12.25
CA TYR A 193 20.82 5.74 -12.38
C TYR A 193 21.93 5.75 -13.45
N GLU A 194 22.79 4.73 -13.50
CA GLU A 194 23.81 4.57 -14.54
C GLU A 194 23.17 4.48 -15.92
N PHE A 195 22.12 3.67 -16.08
CA PHE A 195 21.36 3.58 -17.32
C PHE A 195 20.76 4.92 -17.74
N ALA A 196 20.14 5.66 -16.82
CA ALA A 196 19.57 6.98 -17.09
C ALA A 196 20.66 8.03 -17.49
N LEU A 197 21.89 7.90 -16.95
CA LEU A 197 23.03 8.75 -17.31
C LEU A 197 23.60 8.42 -18.70
N GLU A 198 23.76 7.15 -19.02
CA GLU A 198 24.24 6.71 -20.33
C GLU A 198 23.35 7.21 -21.47
N HIS A 199 22.03 7.29 -21.20
CA HIS A 199 21.03 7.77 -22.16
C HIS A 199 20.60 9.21 -21.87
N SER A 200 21.49 10.04 -21.31
CA SER A 200 21.17 11.41 -20.88
C SER A 200 20.73 12.38 -21.97
N SER A 201 20.96 12.03 -23.23
CA SER A 201 20.48 12.77 -24.41
C SER A 201 19.04 12.42 -24.81
N GLU A 202 18.46 11.38 -24.27
CA GLU A 202 17.10 10.90 -24.54
C GLU A 202 16.15 11.43 -23.47
N VAL A 203 15.02 11.98 -23.89
CA VAL A 203 14.00 12.53 -22.97
C VAL A 203 13.09 11.42 -22.42
N GLU A 204 12.90 10.37 -23.21
CA GLU A 204 12.12 9.19 -22.86
C GLU A 204 13.00 7.94 -22.98
N LEU A 205 12.94 7.06 -21.99
CA LEU A 205 13.63 5.77 -21.97
C LEU A 205 12.62 4.63 -21.97
N GLU A 206 12.88 3.60 -22.77
CA GLU A 206 12.15 2.34 -22.69
C GLU A 206 12.84 1.39 -21.71
N CYS A 207 12.10 0.89 -20.72
CA CYS A 207 12.64 -0.09 -19.78
C CYS A 207 13.03 -1.38 -20.49
N PRO A 208 14.30 -1.82 -20.42
CA PRO A 208 14.76 -3.02 -21.11
C PRO A 208 14.11 -4.31 -20.60
N THR A 209 13.51 -4.26 -19.38
CA THR A 209 12.89 -5.43 -18.75
C THR A 209 11.41 -5.57 -19.10
N CYS A 210 10.65 -4.46 -19.15
CA CYS A 210 9.20 -4.53 -19.33
C CYS A 210 8.65 -3.67 -20.49
N GLY A 211 9.50 -2.93 -21.22
CA GLY A 211 9.10 -2.09 -22.35
C GLY A 211 8.26 -0.86 -21.95
N THR A 212 8.23 -0.47 -20.69
CA THR A 212 7.52 0.73 -20.25
C THR A 212 8.38 1.97 -20.50
N ASN A 213 7.79 3.02 -21.07
CA ASN A 213 8.49 4.29 -21.26
C ASN A 213 8.49 5.11 -19.98
N TYR A 214 9.64 5.72 -19.68
CA TYR A 214 9.89 6.60 -18.54
C TYR A 214 10.48 7.92 -19.03
N ASP A 215 10.13 9.00 -18.35
CA ASP A 215 10.76 10.29 -18.57
C ASP A 215 12.20 10.27 -18.01
N ASN A 216 13.17 10.80 -18.77
CA ASN A 216 14.57 10.89 -18.37
C ASN A 216 15.01 12.35 -18.24
N THR A 217 14.20 13.14 -17.52
CA THR A 217 14.54 14.54 -17.26
C THR A 217 15.60 14.66 -16.17
N LEU A 218 16.18 15.85 -16.03
CA LEU A 218 17.12 16.13 -14.92
C LEU A 218 16.47 15.89 -13.55
N VAL A 219 15.16 16.16 -13.43
CA VAL A 219 14.39 15.97 -12.18
C VAL A 219 14.25 14.49 -11.86
N ASP A 220 13.96 13.65 -12.86
CA ASP A 220 13.81 12.21 -12.67
C ASP A 220 15.12 11.55 -12.24
N ARG A 221 16.24 11.92 -12.88
CA ARG A 221 17.59 11.48 -12.48
C ARG A 221 17.95 11.92 -11.06
N PHE A 222 17.53 13.12 -10.66
CA PHE A 222 17.75 13.61 -9.30
C PHE A 222 16.92 12.82 -8.28
N SER A 223 15.71 12.38 -8.66
CA SER A 223 14.88 11.49 -7.85
C SER A 223 15.56 10.14 -7.64
N LEU A 224 16.13 9.52 -8.69
CA LEU A 224 16.91 8.27 -8.56
C LEU A 224 18.09 8.40 -7.60
N LEU A 225 18.84 9.52 -7.67
CA LEU A 225 19.92 9.80 -6.70
C LEU A 225 19.41 9.92 -5.27
N GLN A 226 18.23 10.50 -5.08
CA GLN A 226 17.63 10.61 -3.75
C GLN A 226 17.23 9.24 -3.20
N ASP A 227 16.66 8.38 -4.03
CA ASP A 227 16.27 7.01 -3.66
C ASP A 227 17.49 6.17 -3.34
N GLN A 228 18.58 6.29 -4.13
CA GLN A 228 19.88 5.69 -3.87
C GLN A 228 20.43 6.10 -2.50
N GLU A 229 20.45 7.41 -2.19
CA GLU A 229 20.95 7.90 -0.90
C GLU A 229 20.08 7.41 0.27
N GLN A 230 18.76 7.32 0.11
CA GLN A 230 17.86 6.75 1.11
C GLN A 230 18.16 5.26 1.35
N SER A 231 18.31 4.46 0.30
CA SER A 231 18.66 3.04 0.40
C SER A 231 20.01 2.85 1.10
N LYS A 232 21.00 3.68 0.79
CA LYS A 232 22.30 3.71 1.45
C LYS A 232 22.21 4.02 2.95
N GLN A 233 21.38 5.00 3.32
CA GLN A 233 21.14 5.35 4.73
C GLN A 233 20.45 4.20 5.48
N ILE A 234 19.54 3.48 4.83
CA ILE A 234 18.93 2.28 5.41
C ILE A 234 19.96 1.20 5.65
N CYS A 235 20.82 0.88 4.66
CA CYS A 235 21.90 -0.08 4.80
C CYS A 235 22.83 0.25 5.98
N LEU A 236 23.24 1.53 6.12
CA LEU A 236 24.08 1.98 7.22
C LEU A 236 23.40 1.80 8.58
N ARG A 237 22.13 2.13 8.69
CA ARG A 237 21.33 1.97 9.91
C ARG A 237 21.20 0.52 10.31
N VAL A 238 20.85 -0.36 9.36
CA VAL A 238 20.69 -1.79 9.64
C VAL A 238 22.01 -2.44 10.02
N ARG A 239 23.12 -2.08 9.38
CA ARG A 239 24.46 -2.54 9.78
C ARG A 239 24.83 -2.11 11.19
N SER A 240 24.47 -0.89 11.61
CA SER A 240 24.66 -0.44 13.00
C SER A 240 23.86 -1.28 13.98
N GLN A 241 22.60 -1.57 13.67
CA GLN A 241 21.73 -2.41 14.50
C GLN A 241 22.26 -3.84 14.62
N ILE A 242 22.76 -4.44 13.54
CA ILE A 242 23.40 -5.76 13.58
C ILE A 242 24.60 -5.73 14.52
N LYS A 243 25.45 -4.71 14.45
CA LYS A 243 26.61 -4.56 15.31
C LYS A 243 26.25 -4.43 16.79
N GLU A 244 25.19 -3.71 17.10
CA GLU A 244 24.66 -3.60 18.47
C GLU A 244 24.15 -4.95 18.98
N LEU A 245 23.40 -5.69 18.16
CA LEU A 245 22.92 -7.03 18.48
C LEU A 245 24.07 -8.04 18.67
N ASP A 246 25.15 -7.94 17.87
CA ASP A 246 26.34 -8.77 18.02
C ASP A 246 27.05 -8.49 19.34
N ALA A 247 27.12 -7.25 19.79
CA ALA A 247 27.69 -6.88 21.07
C ALA A 247 26.87 -7.43 22.23
N GLU A 248 25.56 -7.27 22.23
CA GLU A 248 24.65 -7.82 23.24
C GLU A 248 24.70 -9.35 23.27
N LEU A 249 24.75 -9.99 22.10
CA LEU A 249 24.85 -11.43 21.98
C LEU A 249 26.14 -11.94 22.60
N THR A 250 27.25 -11.26 22.36
CA THR A 250 28.56 -11.62 22.95
C THR A 250 28.54 -11.52 24.49
N GLU A 251 27.88 -10.48 25.03
CA GLU A 251 27.70 -10.32 26.48
C GLU A 251 26.90 -11.49 27.06
N LYS A 252 25.74 -11.83 26.42
CA LYS A 252 24.87 -12.91 26.92
C LYS A 252 25.51 -14.31 26.79
N LEU A 253 26.29 -14.53 25.77
CA LEU A 253 27.09 -15.76 25.66
C LEU A 253 28.13 -15.86 26.78
N GLY A 254 28.77 -14.74 27.16
CA GLY A 254 29.67 -14.71 28.32
C GLY A 254 28.97 -15.00 29.64
N GLU A 255 27.73 -14.49 29.84
CA GLU A 255 26.91 -14.84 31.01
C GLU A 255 26.59 -16.34 31.05
N LEU A 256 26.28 -16.95 29.89
CA LEU A 256 26.02 -18.40 29.80
C LEU A 256 27.22 -19.22 30.15
N ASP A 257 28.43 -18.85 29.70
CA ASP A 257 29.67 -19.54 30.04
C ASP A 257 29.98 -19.42 31.55
N GLY A 258 29.63 -18.29 32.16
CA GLY A 258 29.70 -18.12 33.62
C GLY A 258 28.75 -19.07 34.36
N VAL A 259 27.53 -19.28 33.87
CA VAL A 259 26.59 -20.27 34.42
C VAL A 259 27.12 -21.69 34.28
N LYS A 260 27.61 -22.06 33.08
CA LYS A 260 28.23 -23.38 32.85
C LYS A 260 29.38 -23.65 33.82
N SER A 261 30.23 -22.67 34.04
CA SER A 261 31.35 -22.79 35.00
C SER A 261 30.87 -23.00 36.43
N ARG A 262 29.77 -22.38 36.85
CA ARG A 262 29.15 -22.60 38.17
C ARG A 262 28.54 -23.99 38.30
N ILE A 263 27.86 -24.45 37.24
CA ILE A 263 27.29 -25.81 37.17
C ILE A 263 28.42 -26.86 37.26
N ASP A 264 29.52 -26.67 36.54
CA ASP A 264 30.71 -27.57 36.65
C ASP A 264 31.31 -27.61 38.03
N MET A 265 31.35 -26.47 38.75
CA MET A 265 31.79 -26.44 40.13
C MET A 265 30.85 -27.20 41.08
N LEU A 266 29.52 -27.05 40.87
CA LEU A 266 28.52 -27.81 41.61
C LEU A 266 28.61 -29.31 41.29
N ASN A 267 28.76 -29.69 40.02
CA ASN A 267 28.98 -31.07 39.61
C ASN A 267 30.16 -31.69 40.30
N LYS A 268 31.31 -31.00 40.38
CA LYS A 268 32.49 -31.46 41.11
C LYS A 268 32.27 -31.59 42.62
N LYS A 269 31.43 -30.74 43.20
CA LYS A 269 31.11 -30.77 44.65
C LYS A 269 30.16 -31.89 45.02
N TYR A 270 29.23 -32.24 44.13
CA TYR A 270 28.15 -33.22 44.41
C TYR A 270 28.24 -34.49 43.57
N TYR A 271 29.40 -34.74 42.92
CA TYR A 271 29.66 -35.94 42.15
C TYR A 271 29.56 -37.19 43.05
N ARG A 272 28.50 -38.00 42.91
CA ARG A 272 28.38 -39.33 43.49
C ARG A 272 28.43 -40.36 42.37
N GLU A 273 29.41 -41.28 42.45
CA GLU A 273 29.40 -42.49 41.64
C GLU A 273 28.29 -43.45 42.16
N GLU A 274 27.12 -43.41 41.52
CA GLU A 274 26.19 -44.52 41.64
C GLU A 274 26.27 -45.40 40.39
N LYS A 275 26.66 -46.62 40.67
CA LYS A 275 26.71 -47.83 39.82
C LYS A 275 26.31 -47.57 38.34
N ASP A 276 27.33 -47.48 37.47
CA ASP A 276 27.27 -47.63 36.02
C ASP A 276 26.55 -46.54 35.14
N LYS A 277 25.99 -45.51 35.71
CA LYS A 277 25.46 -44.37 34.92
C LYS A 277 26.14 -43.05 35.37
N LYS A 278 26.97 -42.48 34.50
CA LYS A 278 27.45 -41.12 34.64
C LYS A 278 26.36 -40.16 34.25
N PHE A 279 25.71 -39.51 35.21
CA PHE A 279 24.81 -38.41 34.96
C PHE A 279 25.60 -37.11 34.95
N ASP A 280 25.65 -36.43 33.83
CA ASP A 280 26.15 -35.05 33.74
C ASP A 280 25.03 -34.08 34.03
N LEU A 281 25.07 -33.45 35.20
CA LEU A 281 24.05 -32.52 35.67
C LEU A 281 23.88 -31.31 34.71
N SER A 282 24.98 -30.87 34.04
CA SER A 282 24.94 -29.80 33.06
C SER A 282 24.07 -30.18 31.87
N THR A 283 24.20 -31.40 31.39
CA THR A 283 23.41 -31.94 30.26
C THR A 283 21.90 -32.01 30.57
N ILE A 284 21.58 -32.37 31.82
CA ILE A 284 20.15 -32.42 32.28
C ILE A 284 19.57 -31.03 32.36
N LEU A 285 20.29 -30.07 32.96
CA LEU A 285 19.84 -28.69 33.10
C LEU A 285 19.70 -27.98 31.75
N ASP A 286 20.65 -28.18 30.85
CA ASP A 286 20.60 -27.65 29.48
C ASP A 286 19.36 -28.18 28.73
N SER A 287 19.04 -29.48 28.87
CA SER A 287 17.89 -30.10 28.23
C SER A 287 16.56 -29.55 28.76
N VAL A 288 16.41 -29.40 30.08
CA VAL A 288 15.17 -28.89 30.71
C VAL A 288 14.96 -27.41 30.36
N ALA A 289 16.01 -26.58 30.43
CA ALA A 289 15.93 -25.16 30.06
C ALA A 289 15.50 -24.99 28.60
N ALA A 290 16.11 -25.77 27.73
CA ALA A 290 15.80 -25.80 26.31
C ALA A 290 14.36 -26.16 26.01
N HIS A 291 13.86 -27.21 26.64
CA HIS A 291 12.48 -27.66 26.45
C HIS A 291 11.45 -26.62 26.91
N SER A 292 11.74 -25.94 28.01
CA SER A 292 10.88 -24.87 28.53
C SER A 292 10.85 -23.64 27.59
N VAL A 293 12.00 -23.20 27.09
CA VAL A 293 12.10 -22.11 26.11
C VAL A 293 11.36 -22.48 24.83
N ARG A 294 11.60 -23.66 24.30
CA ARG A 294 10.91 -24.15 23.09
C ARG A 294 9.41 -24.15 23.26
N TYR A 295 8.89 -24.67 24.36
CA TYR A 295 7.45 -24.69 24.63
C TYR A 295 6.82 -23.29 24.63
N ARG A 296 7.47 -22.30 25.27
CA ARG A 296 6.99 -20.92 25.31
C ARG A 296 7.00 -20.27 23.92
N VAL A 297 8.07 -20.49 23.16
CA VAL A 297 8.21 -19.95 21.81
C VAL A 297 7.17 -20.59 20.86
N GLU A 298 6.96 -21.90 20.95
CA GLU A 298 5.92 -22.60 20.18
C GLU A 298 4.50 -22.15 20.55
N SER A 299 4.22 -21.92 21.83
CA SER A 299 2.95 -21.37 22.29
C SER A 299 2.71 -19.96 21.70
N SER A 300 3.69 -19.09 21.78
CA SER A 300 3.61 -17.74 21.17
C SER A 300 3.41 -17.79 19.66
N ARG A 301 4.04 -18.73 18.97
CA ARG A 301 3.83 -18.99 17.53
C ARG A 301 2.38 -19.35 17.25
N GLN A 302 1.83 -20.29 18.01
CA GLN A 302 0.45 -20.76 17.85
C GLN A 302 -0.55 -19.62 18.08
N ASP A 303 -0.34 -18.79 19.09
CA ASP A 303 -1.19 -17.62 19.37
C ASP A 303 -1.18 -16.62 18.19
N ASN A 304 -0.03 -16.39 17.57
CA ASN A 304 0.08 -15.52 16.40
C ASN A 304 -0.55 -16.13 15.14
N ILE A 305 -0.49 -17.45 14.97
CA ILE A 305 -1.21 -18.15 13.88
C ILE A 305 -2.72 -18.00 14.05
N VAL A 306 -3.24 -18.11 15.26
CA VAL A 306 -4.66 -17.88 15.55
C VAL A 306 -5.03 -16.43 15.22
N LYS A 307 -4.24 -15.44 15.66
CA LYS A 307 -4.45 -14.03 15.31
C LYS A 307 -4.48 -13.81 13.80
N LEU A 308 -3.58 -14.43 13.04
CA LEU A 308 -3.59 -14.34 11.56
C LEU A 308 -4.88 -14.91 10.97
N SER A 309 -5.38 -16.01 11.51
CA SER A 309 -6.65 -16.60 11.09
C SER A 309 -7.83 -15.67 11.36
N ASP A 310 -7.87 -15.05 12.53
CA ASP A 310 -8.91 -14.10 12.92
C ASP A 310 -8.89 -12.85 12.03
N LEU A 311 -7.72 -12.27 11.81
CA LEU A 311 -7.54 -11.12 10.91
C LEU A 311 -7.96 -11.45 9.47
N ASN A 312 -7.69 -12.67 8.98
CA ASN A 312 -8.18 -13.12 7.68
C ASN A 312 -9.71 -13.22 7.63
N THR A 313 -10.34 -13.65 8.70
CA THR A 313 -11.80 -13.73 8.82
C THR A 313 -12.43 -12.35 8.83
N ILE A 314 -11.87 -11.42 9.61
CA ILE A 314 -12.28 -10.01 9.64
C ILE A 314 -12.16 -9.38 8.24
N LYS A 315 -11.02 -9.56 7.55
CA LYS A 315 -10.80 -9.04 6.20
C LYS A 315 -11.83 -9.56 5.19
N LYS A 316 -12.19 -10.86 5.27
CA LYS A 316 -13.23 -11.46 4.42
C LYS A 316 -14.60 -10.84 4.71
N GLY A 317 -14.95 -10.64 5.99
CA GLY A 317 -16.17 -9.96 6.41
C GLY A 317 -16.26 -8.56 5.82
N LEU A 318 -15.26 -7.71 6.07
CA LEU A 318 -15.18 -6.36 5.54
C LEU A 318 -15.28 -6.30 4.01
N SER A 319 -14.63 -7.22 3.29
CA SER A 319 -14.71 -7.31 1.83
C SER A 319 -16.13 -7.64 1.34
N SER A 320 -16.82 -8.53 2.05
CA SER A 320 -18.22 -8.87 1.77
C SER A 320 -19.15 -7.68 1.98
N ASP A 321 -18.99 -7.00 3.12
CA ASP A 321 -19.85 -5.87 3.49
C ASP A 321 -19.59 -4.66 2.59
N ARG A 322 -18.33 -4.38 2.24
CA ARG A 322 -17.96 -3.39 1.23
C ARG A 322 -18.65 -3.67 -0.12
N THR A 323 -18.68 -4.93 -0.55
CA THR A 323 -19.30 -5.31 -1.81
C THR A 323 -20.83 -5.17 -1.76
N LYS A 324 -21.46 -5.52 -0.63
CA LYS A 324 -22.89 -5.35 -0.43
C LYS A 324 -23.31 -3.88 -0.42
N ALA A 325 -22.54 -3.04 0.30
CA ALA A 325 -22.82 -1.61 0.46
C ALA A 325 -22.92 -0.86 -0.89
N VAL A 326 -22.18 -1.32 -1.91
CA VAL A 326 -22.18 -0.62 -3.21
C VAL A 326 -23.00 -1.31 -4.31
N LYS A 327 -23.49 -2.52 -4.09
CA LYS A 327 -24.06 -3.36 -5.14
C LYS A 327 -25.24 -2.71 -5.85
N GLU A 328 -26.21 -2.20 -5.11
CA GLU A 328 -27.43 -1.61 -5.66
C GLU A 328 -27.10 -0.27 -6.30
N ARG A 329 -26.42 0.61 -5.60
CA ARG A 329 -26.06 1.95 -6.07
C ARG A 329 -25.19 1.91 -7.33
N LYS A 330 -24.25 0.98 -7.38
CA LYS A 330 -23.43 0.73 -8.58
C LYS A 330 -24.28 0.28 -9.76
N LYS A 331 -25.25 -0.58 -9.52
CA LYS A 331 -26.18 -1.02 -10.57
C LYS A 331 -27.01 0.16 -11.10
N GLU A 332 -27.64 0.92 -10.23
CA GLU A 332 -28.46 2.08 -10.60
C GLU A 332 -27.65 3.12 -11.38
N SER A 333 -26.48 3.47 -10.91
CA SER A 333 -25.59 4.42 -11.58
C SER A 333 -25.16 3.91 -12.97
N TYR A 334 -24.80 2.64 -13.08
CA TYR A 334 -24.34 2.08 -14.36
C TYR A 334 -25.49 1.85 -15.36
N ASP A 335 -26.68 1.50 -14.89
CA ASP A 335 -27.88 1.44 -15.72
C ASP A 335 -28.22 2.85 -16.25
N LYS A 336 -28.10 3.89 -15.41
CA LYS A 336 -28.29 5.27 -15.83
C LYS A 336 -27.24 5.76 -16.81
N PHE A 337 -25.98 5.31 -16.67
CA PHE A 337 -24.96 5.57 -17.68
C PHE A 337 -25.34 5.00 -19.05
N GLN A 338 -25.87 3.79 -19.10
CA GLN A 338 -26.29 3.16 -20.34
C GLN A 338 -27.52 3.83 -20.98
N GLU A 339 -28.28 4.58 -20.21
CA GLU A 339 -29.37 5.44 -20.74
C GLU A 339 -28.80 6.76 -21.31
N ILE A 340 -27.96 7.46 -20.52
CA ILE A 340 -27.46 8.81 -20.85
C ILE A 340 -26.44 8.78 -21.98
N PHE A 341 -25.45 7.89 -21.90
CA PHE A 341 -24.30 7.89 -22.81
C PHE A 341 -24.70 7.68 -24.29
N PRO A 342 -25.50 6.67 -24.67
CA PRO A 342 -25.93 6.50 -26.04
C PRO A 342 -26.78 7.66 -26.57
N ALA A 343 -27.59 8.27 -25.71
CA ALA A 343 -28.38 9.44 -26.07
C ALA A 343 -27.48 10.64 -26.41
N LEU A 344 -26.41 10.86 -25.63
CA LEU A 344 -25.45 11.93 -25.89
C LEU A 344 -24.59 11.64 -27.12
N ILE A 345 -24.20 10.39 -27.38
CA ILE A 345 -23.49 9.95 -28.60
C ILE A 345 -24.33 10.34 -29.83
N SER A 346 -25.62 10.04 -29.82
CA SER A 346 -26.52 10.40 -30.92
C SER A 346 -26.67 11.91 -31.10
N LYS A 347 -26.85 12.67 -30.00
CA LYS A 347 -27.00 14.13 -30.04
C LYS A 347 -25.76 14.85 -30.53
N LEU A 348 -24.57 14.37 -30.14
CA LEU A 348 -23.27 14.89 -30.56
C LEU A 348 -22.77 14.35 -31.91
N GLY A 349 -23.55 13.47 -32.56
CA GLY A 349 -23.20 12.90 -33.86
C GLY A 349 -21.93 12.07 -33.89
N ALA A 350 -21.62 11.39 -32.77
CA ALA A 350 -20.48 10.48 -32.66
C ALA A 350 -20.86 9.03 -32.99
N ASN A 351 -21.61 8.84 -34.08
CA ASN A 351 -22.26 7.58 -34.44
C ASN A 351 -21.32 6.46 -34.89
N GLY A 352 -20.04 6.78 -35.17
CA GLY A 352 -19.00 5.79 -35.45
C GLY A 352 -18.61 4.93 -34.25
N LEU A 353 -18.91 5.39 -33.02
CA LEU A 353 -18.69 4.61 -31.83
C LEU A 353 -19.81 3.59 -31.62
N LYS A 354 -19.45 2.31 -31.56
CA LYS A 354 -20.39 1.25 -31.14
C LYS A 354 -20.62 1.36 -29.62
N THR A 355 -21.70 1.99 -29.18
CA THR A 355 -22.03 2.20 -27.77
C THR A 355 -22.12 0.91 -26.96
N SER A 356 -22.42 -0.23 -27.61
CA SER A 356 -22.40 -1.57 -27.00
C SER A 356 -21.03 -2.00 -26.47
N LEU A 357 -19.94 -1.37 -26.89
CA LEU A 357 -18.59 -1.62 -26.37
C LEU A 357 -18.32 -0.88 -25.06
N VAL A 358 -19.06 0.21 -24.79
CA VAL A 358 -18.88 1.06 -23.61
C VAL A 358 -20.04 0.81 -22.63
N LYS A 359 -19.98 -0.32 -21.95
CA LYS A 359 -21.06 -0.81 -21.08
C LYS A 359 -21.11 -0.14 -19.70
N SER A 360 -20.10 0.61 -19.32
CA SER A 360 -20.02 1.27 -18.01
C SER A 360 -19.02 2.42 -18.05
N PRO A 361 -19.01 3.32 -17.09
CA PRO A 361 -17.98 4.36 -16.97
C PRO A 361 -16.54 3.81 -16.96
N MET A 362 -16.34 2.59 -16.46
CA MET A 362 -15.03 1.91 -16.45
C MET A 362 -14.51 1.56 -17.83
N SER A 363 -15.34 1.62 -18.87
CA SER A 363 -14.95 1.33 -20.24
C SER A 363 -14.37 2.55 -20.99
N HIS A 364 -13.90 3.58 -20.26
CA HIS A 364 -13.42 4.86 -20.79
C HIS A 364 -12.37 4.72 -21.92
N LYS A 365 -11.43 3.80 -21.79
CA LYS A 365 -10.40 3.53 -22.81
C LYS A 365 -10.98 3.14 -24.19
N LYS A 366 -12.18 2.59 -24.22
CA LYS A 366 -12.84 2.19 -25.46
C LYS A 366 -13.51 3.35 -26.20
N VAL A 367 -13.68 4.48 -25.51
CA VAL A 367 -14.36 5.67 -26.08
C VAL A 367 -13.48 6.35 -27.12
N ALA A 368 -12.17 6.44 -26.88
CA ALA A 368 -11.22 7.11 -27.76
C ALA A 368 -10.84 6.30 -29.03
N ILE A 369 -11.02 4.98 -29.01
CA ILE A 369 -10.47 4.07 -30.04
C ILE A 369 -11.36 3.95 -31.28
N SER A 370 -12.64 4.35 -31.19
CA SER A 370 -13.65 4.08 -32.22
C SER A 370 -14.07 5.36 -32.95
N GLY A 371 -13.73 5.47 -34.21
CA GLY A 371 -14.14 6.59 -35.09
C GLY A 371 -12.98 7.40 -35.63
N GLY A 372 -13.24 8.29 -36.61
CA GLY A 372 -12.26 9.31 -37.03
C GLY A 372 -11.94 10.31 -35.89
N ALA A 373 -10.84 11.05 -36.00
CA ALA A 373 -10.38 11.96 -34.95
C ALA A 373 -11.47 12.90 -34.40
N ALA A 374 -12.29 13.48 -35.24
CA ALA A 374 -13.40 14.35 -34.85
C ALA A 374 -14.56 13.63 -34.13
N GLU A 375 -14.85 12.36 -34.51
CA GLU A 375 -15.88 11.56 -33.82
C GLU A 375 -15.39 11.09 -32.46
N GLY A 376 -14.11 10.74 -32.32
CA GLY A 376 -13.49 10.38 -31.05
C GLY A 376 -13.60 11.51 -30.02
N THR A 377 -13.32 12.73 -30.42
CA THR A 377 -13.45 13.94 -29.55
C THR A 377 -14.89 14.15 -29.06
N ARG A 378 -15.88 13.99 -29.95
CA ARG A 378 -17.30 14.09 -29.57
C ARG A 378 -17.75 12.94 -28.67
N ALA A 379 -17.24 11.74 -28.92
CA ALA A 379 -17.50 10.59 -28.07
C ALA A 379 -16.90 10.78 -26.65
N LEU A 380 -15.72 11.34 -26.55
CA LEU A 380 -15.11 11.72 -25.26
C LEU A 380 -15.95 12.76 -24.53
N LEU A 381 -16.42 13.80 -25.25
CA LEU A 381 -17.30 14.80 -24.67
C LEU A 381 -18.62 14.20 -24.17
N ALA A 382 -19.25 13.30 -24.95
CA ALA A 382 -20.42 12.55 -24.51
C ALA A 382 -20.16 11.74 -23.24
N TYR A 383 -18.98 11.14 -23.15
CA TYR A 383 -18.58 10.39 -21.97
C TYR A 383 -18.41 11.28 -20.75
N TYR A 384 -17.68 12.39 -20.85
CA TYR A 384 -17.51 13.34 -19.75
C TYR A 384 -18.85 13.93 -19.29
N LEU A 385 -19.73 14.32 -20.21
CA LEU A 385 -21.08 14.78 -19.87
C LEU A 385 -21.90 13.69 -19.17
N SER A 386 -21.76 12.44 -19.60
CA SER A 386 -22.44 11.32 -18.93
C SER A 386 -21.96 11.17 -17.49
N VAL A 387 -20.65 11.23 -17.26
CA VAL A 387 -20.06 11.16 -15.92
C VAL A 387 -20.48 12.37 -15.09
N TYR A 388 -20.49 13.59 -15.65
CA TYR A 388 -20.95 14.80 -14.98
C TYR A 388 -22.40 14.67 -14.50
N ASN A 389 -23.29 14.16 -15.36
CA ASN A 389 -24.69 13.91 -14.99
C ASN A 389 -24.83 12.82 -13.91
N LEU A 390 -24.01 11.76 -13.97
CA LEU A 390 -23.99 10.76 -12.90
C LEU A 390 -23.50 11.34 -11.58
N SER A 391 -22.45 12.19 -11.62
CA SER A 391 -21.96 12.90 -10.44
C SER A 391 -23.06 13.74 -9.80
N TYR A 392 -23.83 14.47 -10.61
CA TYR A 392 -24.96 15.24 -10.11
C TYR A 392 -26.07 14.38 -9.49
N LEU A 393 -26.41 13.25 -10.12
CA LEU A 393 -27.52 12.41 -9.68
C LEU A 393 -27.19 11.53 -8.47
N PHE A 394 -25.95 11.07 -8.37
CA PHE A 394 -25.60 10.01 -7.45
C PHE A 394 -24.44 10.33 -6.50
N SER A 395 -23.59 11.32 -6.78
CA SER A 395 -22.46 11.64 -5.91
C SER A 395 -22.91 12.40 -4.66
N GLU A 396 -22.23 12.13 -3.56
CA GLU A 396 -22.39 12.86 -2.30
C GLU A 396 -21.43 14.07 -2.21
N THR A 397 -20.56 14.20 -3.22
CA THR A 397 -19.55 15.25 -3.30
C THR A 397 -20.14 16.51 -3.95
N ALA A 398 -19.72 17.68 -3.54
CA ALA A 398 -20.09 18.92 -4.22
C ALA A 398 -19.75 18.83 -5.72
N LEU A 399 -20.66 19.29 -6.56
CA LEU A 399 -20.44 19.28 -8.00
C LEU A 399 -19.52 20.45 -8.37
N ALA A 400 -18.37 20.16 -8.97
CA ALA A 400 -17.48 21.20 -9.48
C ALA A 400 -18.01 21.78 -10.80
N PRO A 401 -17.61 23.00 -11.18
CA PRO A 401 -17.85 23.50 -12.54
C PRO A 401 -17.24 22.56 -13.58
N PHE A 402 -17.96 22.34 -14.67
CA PHE A 402 -17.44 21.61 -15.83
C PHE A 402 -16.63 22.52 -16.71
N VAL A 403 -15.33 22.31 -16.78
CA VAL A 403 -14.39 23.16 -17.53
C VAL A 403 -13.95 22.43 -18.78
N VAL A 404 -14.19 23.03 -19.93
CA VAL A 404 -13.84 22.50 -21.25
C VAL A 404 -12.87 23.45 -21.92
N ASP A 405 -11.62 23.04 -22.04
CA ASP A 405 -10.60 23.83 -22.73
C ASP A 405 -10.55 23.42 -24.21
N THR A 406 -10.67 24.44 -25.04
CA THR A 406 -10.61 24.35 -26.52
C THR A 406 -11.55 23.26 -27.12
N PRO A 407 -12.89 23.40 -26.98
CA PRO A 407 -13.84 22.40 -27.47
C PRO A 407 -13.87 22.26 -29.00
N LYS A 408 -13.18 23.14 -29.75
CA LYS A 408 -13.02 23.10 -31.21
C LYS A 408 -11.75 22.37 -31.67
N GLN A 409 -11.14 21.54 -30.86
CA GLN A 409 -9.98 20.78 -31.30
C GLN A 409 -10.29 19.83 -32.46
N GLN A 410 -9.34 19.72 -33.40
CA GLN A 410 -9.35 18.82 -34.55
C GLN A 410 -10.49 19.05 -35.54
N GLU A 411 -10.52 20.23 -36.21
CA GLU A 411 -11.41 20.59 -37.33
C GLU A 411 -12.63 19.64 -37.46
N GLN A 412 -13.68 19.91 -36.70
CA GLN A 412 -14.85 19.01 -36.64
C GLN A 412 -15.68 19.20 -37.91
N ALA A 413 -15.18 18.60 -39.01
CA ALA A 413 -15.88 18.62 -40.29
C ALA A 413 -17.27 17.95 -40.11
N GLY A 414 -18.34 18.71 -40.40
CA GLY A 414 -19.69 18.21 -40.47
C GLY A 414 -20.64 18.58 -39.32
N ILE A 415 -20.13 19.00 -38.14
CA ILE A 415 -20.98 19.55 -37.07
C ILE A 415 -20.47 20.96 -36.76
N ARG A 416 -21.42 21.91 -36.77
CA ARG A 416 -21.12 23.28 -36.41
C ARG A 416 -20.74 23.36 -34.92
N TYR A 417 -19.79 24.19 -34.57
CA TYR A 417 -19.36 24.45 -33.20
C TYR A 417 -20.52 24.85 -32.28
N GLU A 418 -21.48 25.60 -32.81
CA GLU A 418 -22.75 25.97 -32.18
C GLU A 418 -23.48 24.75 -31.62
N VAL A 419 -23.59 23.67 -32.41
CA VAL A 419 -24.31 22.46 -32.01
C VAL A 419 -23.65 21.77 -30.82
N ILE A 420 -22.32 21.79 -30.75
CA ILE A 420 -21.56 21.25 -29.61
C ILE A 420 -21.83 22.09 -28.37
N VAL A 421 -21.72 23.42 -28.47
CA VAL A 421 -21.99 24.33 -27.35
C VAL A 421 -23.45 24.27 -26.90
N GLU A 422 -24.42 24.25 -27.82
CA GLU A 422 -25.82 24.04 -27.49
C GLU A 422 -26.06 22.68 -26.79
N SER A 423 -25.40 21.62 -27.26
CA SER A 423 -25.50 20.30 -26.64
C SER A 423 -24.93 20.29 -25.25
N LEU A 424 -23.80 20.99 -25.02
CA LEU A 424 -23.24 21.18 -23.70
C LEU A 424 -24.24 21.89 -22.77
N LEU A 425 -24.75 23.04 -23.18
CA LEU A 425 -25.67 23.87 -22.38
C LEU A 425 -26.96 23.13 -22.06
N LYS A 426 -27.52 22.39 -23.02
CA LYS A 426 -28.80 21.64 -22.84
C LYS A 426 -28.67 20.36 -22.04
N ASN A 427 -27.47 19.80 -21.87
CA ASN A 427 -27.27 18.52 -21.17
C ASN A 427 -26.48 18.64 -19.86
N ILE A 428 -26.18 19.86 -19.43
CA ILE A 428 -25.70 20.13 -18.08
C ILE A 428 -26.92 20.22 -17.15
N PRO A 429 -26.86 19.63 -15.94
CA PRO A 429 -27.88 19.78 -14.91
C PRO A 429 -28.09 21.24 -14.53
N ASP A 430 -29.34 21.62 -14.14
CA ASP A 430 -29.68 23.00 -13.78
C ASP A 430 -28.80 23.62 -12.67
N ALA A 431 -28.31 22.81 -11.76
CA ALA A 431 -27.34 23.22 -10.72
C ALA A 431 -25.87 23.21 -11.18
N GLY A 432 -25.60 22.79 -12.42
CA GLY A 432 -24.27 22.72 -12.98
C GLY A 432 -23.78 24.08 -13.47
N GLN A 433 -22.46 24.29 -13.36
CA GLN A 433 -21.78 25.44 -13.93
C GLN A 433 -20.81 24.96 -15.00
N ILE A 434 -20.73 25.69 -16.12
CA ILE A 434 -19.81 25.36 -17.20
C ILE A 434 -18.88 26.55 -17.51
N PHE A 435 -17.61 26.26 -17.75
CA PHE A 435 -16.62 27.18 -18.30
C PHE A 435 -16.14 26.64 -19.65
N LEU A 436 -16.39 27.39 -20.71
CA LEU A 436 -15.89 27.08 -22.04
C LEU A 436 -14.73 28.03 -22.36
N CYS A 437 -13.54 27.48 -22.50
CA CYS A 437 -12.36 28.24 -22.90
C CYS A 437 -12.10 28.00 -24.38
N GLY A 438 -12.10 29.03 -25.21
CA GLY A 438 -11.89 28.88 -26.65
C GLY A 438 -11.66 30.22 -27.34
N MET A 439 -11.38 30.17 -28.65
CA MET A 439 -11.29 31.38 -29.46
C MET A 439 -12.68 31.96 -29.68
N GLU A 440 -12.74 33.30 -29.80
CA GLU A 440 -13.98 33.98 -30.15
C GLU A 440 -14.49 33.48 -31.51
N ASP A 441 -15.74 33.04 -31.54
CA ASP A 441 -16.42 32.60 -32.77
C ASP A 441 -17.71 33.42 -32.94
N PRO A 442 -17.89 34.09 -34.08
CA PRO A 442 -19.09 34.89 -34.35
C PRO A 442 -20.39 34.10 -34.27
N ALA A 443 -20.33 32.81 -34.52
CA ALA A 443 -21.46 31.90 -34.44
C ALA A 443 -21.98 31.68 -33.00
N LEU A 444 -21.18 31.98 -31.97
CA LEU A 444 -21.56 31.85 -30.55
C LEU A 444 -22.22 33.12 -29.98
N LYS A 445 -22.21 34.25 -30.71
CA LYS A 445 -22.78 35.50 -30.22
C LYS A 445 -24.29 35.45 -29.89
N PRO A 446 -25.12 34.59 -30.49
CA PRO A 446 -26.53 34.44 -30.13
C PRO A 446 -26.79 33.53 -28.92
N LEU A 447 -25.82 32.75 -28.48
CA LEU A 447 -25.89 31.81 -27.33
C LEU A 447 -25.44 32.48 -26.03
#